data_bbaa793b0a065ea0b11cb0f946492ca6
#
_entry.id   bbaa793b0a065ea0b11cb0f946492ca6
#
_cell.length_a   1.000
_cell.length_b   1.000
_cell.length_c   1.000
_cell.angle_alpha   90.00
_cell.angle_beta   90.00
_cell.angle_gamma   90.00
#
_symmetry.space_group_name_H-M   'P 1'
#
loop_
_entity.id
_entity.type
_entity.pdbx_description
1 polymer ?
#
loop_
_entity_poly.entity_id
_entity_poly.type
_entity_poly.pdbx_seq_one_letter_code
_entity_poly.pdbx_strand_id
1 'polypeptide(L)'
;MDQTNWMAVIVMAIFAISICNGYRKGFFRLCVSFATTIFTVILVSILTPHVGEAIMKWTSVDEVIEKNCMEIFAPAEIAEKEDVSLQEQIQTIEQAELPEFFKQILLENNNREIYGILGAERFADYISSYITRTVINVIAFLTTFVFLTIVGRMTLFTLDVITKIPILHGLNRWAGAALGFFLGVIFVWMFFLVLTLFGGTPLGAECFLSLIHISEPT
;
A
#
# COMPACT_ATOMS: atom_id res chain seq x y z
N MET A 1 39.39 1.53 13.72
CA MET A 1 38.67 0.66 12.73
C MET A 1 37.52 1.51 12.25
N ASP A 2 37.63 2.00 11.02
CA ASP A 2 36.59 2.83 10.42
C ASP A 2 35.31 1.99 10.35
N GLN A 3 34.36 2.33 11.19
CA GLN A 3 33.01 1.77 11.07
C GLN A 3 32.41 2.34 9.78
N THR A 4 32.54 1.59 8.72
CA THR A 4 31.94 1.95 7.44
C THR A 4 30.46 2.14 7.70
N ASN A 5 29.96 3.37 7.52
CA ASN A 5 28.56 3.69 7.73
C ASN A 5 27.73 2.98 6.66
N TRP A 6 27.30 1.77 6.97
CA TRP A 6 26.57 0.90 6.05
C TRP A 6 25.26 1.55 5.53
N MET A 7 24.65 2.44 6.32
CA MET A 7 23.49 3.21 5.89
C MET A 7 23.83 4.18 4.76
N ALA A 8 24.96 4.90 4.88
CA ALA A 8 25.45 5.77 3.81
C ALA A 8 25.72 4.96 2.53
N VAL A 9 26.28 3.76 2.68
CA VAL A 9 26.54 2.87 1.53
C VAL A 9 25.22 2.45 0.85
N ILE A 10 24.20 2.11 1.60
CA ILE A 10 22.86 1.78 1.04
C ILE A 10 22.27 2.99 0.31
N VAL A 11 22.28 4.16 0.91
CA VAL A 11 21.77 5.39 0.29
C VAL A 11 22.54 5.71 -1.00
N MET A 12 23.86 5.64 -0.98
CA MET A 12 24.67 5.84 -2.19
C MET A 12 24.38 4.79 -3.25
N ALA A 13 24.17 3.53 -2.87
CA ALA A 13 23.82 2.46 -3.80
C ALA A 13 22.43 2.73 -4.46
N ILE A 14 21.45 3.17 -3.69
CA ILE A 14 20.13 3.56 -4.22
C ILE A 14 20.28 4.68 -5.25
N PHE A 15 21.03 5.73 -4.95
CA PHE A 15 21.29 6.81 -5.90
C PHE A 15 22.01 6.33 -7.15
N ALA A 16 23.10 5.58 -6.99
CA ALA A 16 23.89 5.07 -8.11
C ALA A 16 23.04 4.19 -9.04
N ILE A 17 22.24 3.27 -8.48
CA ILE A 17 21.34 2.41 -9.24
C ILE A 17 20.26 3.25 -9.96
N SER A 18 19.67 4.23 -9.27
CA SER A 18 18.60 5.06 -9.84
C SER A 18 19.13 5.94 -10.98
N ILE A 19 20.28 6.58 -10.82
CA ILE A 19 20.92 7.39 -11.85
C ILE A 19 21.33 6.53 -13.06
N CYS A 20 21.99 5.41 -12.81
CA CYS A 20 22.44 4.49 -13.86
C CYS A 20 21.25 3.94 -14.65
N ASN A 21 20.18 3.57 -13.97
CA ASN A 21 18.94 3.09 -14.60
C ASN A 21 18.25 4.20 -15.41
N GLY A 22 18.24 5.45 -14.88
CA GLY A 22 17.74 6.63 -15.58
C GLY A 22 18.54 6.94 -16.85
N TYR A 23 19.87 6.92 -16.78
CA TYR A 23 20.75 7.10 -17.92
C TYR A 23 20.54 6.02 -19.01
N ARG A 24 20.40 4.77 -18.59
CA ARG A 24 20.19 3.62 -19.52
C ARG A 24 18.81 3.67 -20.21
N LYS A 25 17.77 4.01 -19.49
CA LYS A 25 16.39 4.06 -20.01
C LYS A 25 16.13 5.32 -20.85
N GLY A 26 16.77 6.43 -20.50
CA GLY A 26 16.52 7.75 -21.07
C GLY A 26 15.26 8.44 -20.52
N PHE A 27 15.21 9.74 -20.70
CA PHE A 27 14.17 10.61 -20.15
C PHE A 27 12.76 10.25 -20.65
N PHE A 28 12.58 10.13 -21.98
CA PHE A 28 11.26 9.85 -22.55
C PHE A 28 10.64 8.54 -22.03
N ARG A 29 11.46 7.49 -21.96
CA ARG A 29 10.98 6.19 -21.46
C ARG A 29 10.59 6.27 -19.98
N LEU A 30 11.33 7.02 -19.18
CA LEU A 30 10.99 7.25 -17.77
C LEU A 30 9.70 8.06 -17.64
N CYS A 31 9.53 9.13 -18.40
CA CYS A 31 8.30 9.93 -18.39
C CYS A 31 7.08 9.12 -18.79
N VAL A 32 7.17 8.33 -19.86
CA VAL A 32 6.06 7.47 -20.29
C VAL A 32 5.76 6.41 -19.25
N SER A 33 6.78 5.78 -18.66
CA SER A 33 6.59 4.81 -17.58
C SER A 33 5.93 5.43 -16.36
N PHE A 34 6.33 6.63 -15.98
CA PHE A 34 5.74 7.38 -14.85
C PHE A 34 4.28 7.77 -15.12
N ALA A 35 4.02 8.32 -16.29
CA ALA A 35 2.66 8.64 -16.72
C ALA A 35 1.75 7.40 -16.73
N THR A 36 2.24 6.27 -17.23
CA THR A 36 1.50 5.01 -17.22
C THR A 36 1.22 4.54 -15.79
N THR A 37 2.19 4.69 -14.87
CA THR A 37 1.98 4.32 -13.47
C THR A 37 0.90 5.18 -12.83
N ILE A 38 0.93 6.50 -13.01
CA ILE A 38 -0.11 7.41 -12.50
C ILE A 38 -1.47 7.02 -13.08
N PHE A 39 -1.54 6.79 -14.40
CA PHE A 39 -2.77 6.39 -15.06
C PHE A 39 -3.30 5.06 -14.52
N THR A 40 -2.40 4.09 -14.28
CA THR A 40 -2.76 2.80 -13.66
C THR A 40 -3.36 3.01 -12.26
N VAL A 41 -2.75 3.84 -11.41
CA VAL A 41 -3.25 4.11 -10.06
C VAL A 41 -4.65 4.75 -10.12
N ILE A 42 -4.85 5.72 -11.01
CA ILE A 42 -6.17 6.35 -11.20
C ILE A 42 -7.21 5.30 -11.65
N LEU A 43 -6.86 4.48 -12.64
CA LEU A 43 -7.75 3.42 -13.11
C LEU A 43 -8.06 2.39 -12.01
N VAL A 44 -7.06 1.98 -11.23
CA VAL A 44 -7.27 1.08 -10.10
C VAL A 44 -8.27 1.68 -9.12
N SER A 45 -8.10 2.96 -8.74
CA SER A 45 -9.02 3.63 -7.80
C SER A 45 -10.46 3.66 -8.30
N ILE A 46 -10.65 3.83 -9.62
CA ILE A 46 -11.99 3.85 -10.23
C ILE A 46 -12.57 2.44 -10.36
N LEU A 47 -11.75 1.46 -10.76
CA LEU A 47 -12.22 0.11 -11.05
C LEU A 47 -12.38 -0.77 -9.80
N THR A 48 -11.61 -0.53 -8.74
CA THR A 48 -11.64 -1.35 -7.52
C THR A 48 -13.04 -1.56 -6.95
N PRO A 49 -13.90 -0.52 -6.76
CA PRO A 49 -15.25 -0.74 -6.25
C PRO A 49 -16.08 -1.63 -7.16
N HIS A 50 -16.00 -1.45 -8.49
CA HIS A 50 -16.74 -2.26 -9.45
C HIS A 50 -16.28 -3.73 -9.44
N VAL A 51 -14.96 -3.95 -9.29
CA VAL A 51 -14.42 -5.32 -9.16
C VAL A 51 -14.84 -5.93 -7.83
N GLY A 52 -14.88 -5.16 -6.74
CA GLY A 52 -15.39 -5.62 -5.45
C GLY A 52 -16.84 -6.05 -5.52
N GLU A 53 -17.71 -5.23 -6.12
CA GLU A 53 -19.13 -5.58 -6.37
C GLU A 53 -19.28 -6.82 -7.25
N ALA A 54 -18.45 -6.97 -8.29
CA ALA A 54 -18.44 -8.14 -9.13
C ALA A 54 -18.03 -9.40 -8.36
N ILE A 55 -17.03 -9.32 -7.49
CA ILE A 55 -16.61 -10.43 -6.62
C ILE A 55 -17.79 -10.86 -5.73
N MET A 56 -18.44 -9.93 -5.04
CA MET A 56 -19.59 -10.22 -4.18
C MET A 56 -20.80 -10.81 -4.96
N LYS A 57 -21.00 -10.35 -6.19
CA LYS A 57 -22.15 -10.80 -7.00
C LYS A 57 -21.96 -12.17 -7.65
N TRP A 58 -20.73 -12.50 -8.03
CA TRP A 58 -20.42 -13.70 -8.83
C TRP A 58 -19.77 -14.82 -8.01
N THR A 59 -19.41 -14.54 -6.77
CA THR A 59 -18.80 -15.53 -5.87
C THR A 59 -19.47 -15.45 -4.51
N SER A 60 -19.47 -16.52 -3.75
CA SER A 60 -19.93 -16.53 -2.35
C SER A 60 -18.78 -16.29 -1.37
N VAL A 61 -17.77 -15.53 -1.79
CA VAL A 61 -16.58 -15.24 -0.95
C VAL A 61 -16.96 -14.34 0.21
N ASP A 62 -17.88 -13.41 -0.01
CA ASP A 62 -18.44 -12.54 1.03
C ASP A 62 -19.09 -13.35 2.16
N GLU A 63 -19.97 -14.29 1.84
CA GLU A 63 -20.64 -15.17 2.83
C GLU A 63 -19.62 -16.00 3.63
N VAL A 64 -18.58 -16.53 2.97
CA VAL A 64 -17.53 -17.32 3.62
C VAL A 64 -16.70 -16.47 4.55
N ILE A 65 -16.31 -15.26 4.12
CA ILE A 65 -15.53 -14.33 4.95
C ILE A 65 -16.39 -13.86 6.13
N GLU A 66 -17.63 -13.45 5.89
CA GLU A 66 -18.54 -12.95 6.91
C GLU A 66 -18.78 -13.99 8.02
N LYS A 67 -19.04 -15.24 7.63
CA LYS A 67 -19.20 -16.35 8.59
C LYS A 67 -17.94 -16.56 9.43
N ASN A 68 -16.77 -16.59 8.80
CA ASN A 68 -15.51 -16.75 9.54
C ASN A 68 -15.20 -15.52 10.41
N CYS A 69 -15.53 -14.32 9.96
CA CYS A 69 -15.36 -13.11 10.77
C CYS A 69 -16.29 -13.12 11.99
N MET A 70 -17.54 -13.53 11.85
CA MET A 70 -18.44 -13.69 12.99
C MET A 70 -17.90 -14.69 14.02
N GLU A 71 -17.39 -15.83 13.56
CA GLU A 71 -16.87 -16.87 14.45
C GLU A 71 -15.59 -16.41 15.20
N ILE A 72 -14.74 -15.60 14.57
CA ILE A 72 -13.45 -15.17 15.13
C ILE A 72 -13.60 -13.88 15.98
N PHE A 73 -14.38 -12.91 15.53
CA PHE A 73 -14.37 -11.55 16.09
C PHE A 73 -15.64 -11.18 16.86
N ALA A 74 -16.73 -11.92 16.71
CA ALA A 74 -17.94 -11.73 17.48
C ALA A 74 -18.10 -12.92 18.46
N PRO A 75 -17.70 -12.77 19.75
CA PRO A 75 -17.94 -13.78 20.75
C PRO A 75 -19.41 -14.18 20.77
N ALA A 76 -19.71 -15.47 20.95
CA ALA A 76 -21.07 -15.99 20.90
C ALA A 76 -22.06 -15.23 21.81
N GLU A 77 -21.57 -14.70 22.93
CA GLU A 77 -22.35 -13.87 23.87
C GLU A 77 -22.79 -12.54 23.28
N ILE A 78 -22.05 -11.97 22.31
CA ILE A 78 -22.33 -10.69 21.66
C ILE A 78 -23.07 -10.91 20.35
N ALA A 79 -22.80 -12.02 19.65
CA ALA A 79 -23.46 -12.35 18.39
C ALA A 79 -24.99 -12.53 18.54
N GLU A 80 -25.47 -12.96 19.72
CA GLU A 80 -26.89 -13.19 20.00
C GLU A 80 -27.60 -11.95 20.61
N LYS A 81 -26.86 -10.93 21.05
CA LYS A 81 -27.45 -9.74 21.65
C LYS A 81 -27.97 -8.78 20.55
N GLU A 82 -29.24 -8.38 20.66
CA GLU A 82 -29.83 -7.35 19.80
C GLU A 82 -29.30 -5.94 20.17
N ASP A 83 -29.13 -5.67 21.46
CA ASP A 83 -28.62 -4.38 21.97
C ASP A 83 -27.36 -4.59 22.79
N VAL A 84 -26.23 -4.15 22.26
CA VAL A 84 -24.92 -4.14 22.93
C VAL A 84 -24.63 -2.71 23.36
N SER A 85 -24.33 -2.49 24.63
CA SER A 85 -24.00 -1.15 25.15
C SER A 85 -22.72 -0.62 24.48
N LEU A 86 -22.60 0.71 24.35
CA LEU A 86 -21.44 1.33 23.72
C LEU A 86 -20.11 0.95 24.40
N GLN A 87 -20.12 0.75 25.72
CA GLN A 87 -18.94 0.30 26.47
C GLN A 87 -18.55 -1.13 26.12
N GLU A 88 -19.52 -2.04 25.99
CA GLU A 88 -19.27 -3.42 25.57
C GLU A 88 -18.77 -3.49 24.12
N GLN A 89 -19.29 -2.64 23.22
CA GLN A 89 -18.83 -2.54 21.83
C GLN A 89 -17.35 -2.13 21.77
N ILE A 90 -16.97 -1.07 22.50
CA ILE A 90 -15.58 -0.60 22.58
C ILE A 90 -14.68 -1.71 23.13
N GLN A 91 -15.07 -2.33 24.23
CA GLN A 91 -14.29 -3.38 24.88
C GLN A 91 -14.11 -4.60 23.94
N THR A 92 -15.13 -4.97 23.20
CA THR A 92 -15.06 -6.07 22.23
C THR A 92 -14.07 -5.78 21.10
N ILE A 93 -14.08 -4.56 20.55
CA ILE A 93 -13.13 -4.14 19.52
C ILE A 93 -11.70 -4.11 20.08
N GLU A 94 -11.52 -3.58 21.30
CA GLU A 94 -10.19 -3.49 21.92
C GLU A 94 -9.59 -4.87 22.24
N GLN A 95 -10.43 -5.85 22.63
CA GLN A 95 -9.99 -7.21 22.94
C GLN A 95 -9.80 -8.09 21.70
N ALA A 96 -10.33 -7.69 20.54
CA ALA A 96 -10.16 -8.45 19.32
C ALA A 96 -8.68 -8.57 18.92
N GLU A 97 -8.28 -9.71 18.40
CA GLU A 97 -6.93 -9.95 17.87
C GLU A 97 -6.72 -9.27 16.50
N LEU A 98 -6.89 -7.95 16.47
CA LEU A 98 -6.74 -7.10 15.29
C LEU A 98 -5.56 -6.13 15.46
N PRO A 99 -4.90 -5.71 14.37
CA PRO A 99 -3.92 -4.62 14.42
C PRO A 99 -4.53 -3.33 14.96
N GLU A 100 -3.80 -2.57 15.77
CA GLU A 100 -4.29 -1.36 16.44
C GLU A 100 -4.91 -0.34 15.48
N PHE A 101 -4.31 -0.12 14.31
CA PHE A 101 -4.88 0.78 13.30
C PHE A 101 -6.28 0.34 12.85
N PHE A 102 -6.53 -0.98 12.81
CA PHE A 102 -7.82 -1.52 12.39
C PHE A 102 -8.88 -1.37 13.49
N LYS A 103 -8.48 -1.54 14.76
CA LYS A 103 -9.35 -1.27 15.91
C LYS A 103 -9.79 0.18 15.93
N GLN A 104 -8.87 1.13 15.71
CA GLN A 104 -9.19 2.54 15.61
C GLN A 104 -10.22 2.84 14.51
N ILE A 105 -10.01 2.28 13.32
CA ILE A 105 -10.95 2.43 12.21
C ILE A 105 -12.33 1.89 12.57
N LEU A 106 -12.41 0.72 13.21
CA LEU A 106 -13.69 0.16 13.66
C LEU A 106 -14.37 1.05 14.71
N LEU A 107 -13.63 1.60 15.67
CA LEU A 107 -14.17 2.51 16.67
C LEU A 107 -14.68 3.82 16.06
N GLU A 108 -13.94 4.43 15.14
CA GLU A 108 -14.32 5.67 14.47
C GLU A 108 -15.57 5.50 13.57
N ASN A 109 -15.72 4.33 12.98
CA ASN A 109 -16.83 4.03 12.06
C ASN A 109 -18.01 3.33 12.76
N ASN A 110 -17.97 3.13 14.06
CA ASN A 110 -19.06 2.55 14.84
C ASN A 110 -20.18 3.59 15.08
N ASN A 111 -20.93 3.89 14.02
CA ASN A 111 -21.99 4.89 14.04
C ASN A 111 -23.17 4.48 13.14
N ARG A 112 -24.33 5.11 13.37
CA ARG A 112 -25.58 4.77 12.65
C ARG A 112 -25.53 4.94 11.14
N GLU A 113 -24.71 5.87 10.64
CA GLU A 113 -24.56 6.12 9.22
C GLU A 113 -23.91 4.91 8.54
N ILE A 114 -22.81 4.42 9.13
CA ILE A 114 -22.09 3.26 8.62
C ILE A 114 -22.91 1.99 8.76
N TYR A 115 -23.65 1.82 9.85
CA TYR A 115 -24.60 0.70 9.97
C TYR A 115 -25.61 0.68 8.81
N GLY A 116 -26.18 1.84 8.46
CA GLY A 116 -27.09 1.96 7.32
C GLY A 116 -26.44 1.62 5.98
N ILE A 117 -25.19 2.05 5.75
CA ILE A 117 -24.43 1.74 4.53
C ILE A 117 -24.10 0.24 4.42
N LEU A 118 -23.83 -0.41 5.55
CA LEU A 118 -23.50 -1.82 5.61
C LEU A 118 -24.76 -2.72 5.59
N GLY A 119 -25.91 -2.18 5.90
CA GLY A 119 -27.14 -2.96 6.14
C GLY A 119 -27.08 -3.75 7.45
N ALA A 120 -26.28 -3.30 8.41
CA ALA A 120 -26.10 -3.94 9.69
C ALA A 120 -27.19 -3.46 10.67
N GLU A 121 -27.87 -4.40 11.31
CA GLU A 121 -28.88 -4.09 12.35
C GLU A 121 -28.26 -4.22 13.75
N ARG A 122 -27.32 -5.15 13.93
CA ARG A 122 -26.66 -5.46 15.20
C ARG A 122 -25.18 -5.13 15.13
N PHE A 123 -24.57 -5.00 16.28
CA PHE A 123 -23.12 -4.75 16.40
C PHE A 123 -22.27 -5.88 15.79
N ALA A 124 -22.68 -7.14 15.97
CA ALA A 124 -22.00 -8.28 15.35
C ALA A 124 -22.05 -8.22 13.82
N ASP A 125 -23.21 -7.84 13.24
CA ASP A 125 -23.36 -7.66 11.81
C ASP A 125 -22.47 -6.52 11.29
N TYR A 126 -22.35 -5.43 12.06
CA TYR A 126 -21.45 -4.33 11.74
C TYR A 126 -19.99 -4.79 11.65
N ILE A 127 -19.47 -5.48 12.67
CA ILE A 127 -18.07 -5.94 12.68
C ILE A 127 -17.82 -6.88 11.50
N SER A 128 -18.66 -7.91 11.33
CA SER A 128 -18.49 -8.90 10.27
C SER A 128 -18.56 -8.28 8.88
N SER A 129 -19.58 -7.47 8.60
CA SER A 129 -19.76 -6.82 7.31
C SER A 129 -18.68 -5.80 7.02
N TYR A 130 -18.20 -5.04 8.03
CA TYR A 130 -17.13 -4.07 7.86
C TYR A 130 -15.81 -4.76 7.48
N ILE A 131 -15.44 -5.81 8.22
CA ILE A 131 -14.24 -6.59 7.95
C ILE A 131 -14.34 -7.26 6.58
N THR A 132 -15.47 -7.89 6.28
CA THR A 132 -15.72 -8.56 5.00
C THR A 132 -15.55 -7.61 3.82
N ARG A 133 -16.21 -6.45 3.85
CA ARG A 133 -16.06 -5.44 2.79
C ARG A 133 -14.64 -4.93 2.66
N THR A 134 -13.93 -4.74 3.78
CA THR A 134 -12.54 -4.31 3.75
C THR A 134 -11.64 -5.37 3.10
N VAL A 135 -11.78 -6.63 3.47
CA VAL A 135 -11.02 -7.74 2.87
C VAL A 135 -11.32 -7.87 1.37
N ILE A 136 -12.59 -7.80 0.98
CA ILE A 136 -12.98 -7.85 -0.44
C ILE A 136 -12.39 -6.65 -1.20
N ASN A 137 -12.43 -5.44 -0.64
CA ASN A 137 -11.82 -4.26 -1.26
C ASN A 137 -10.32 -4.40 -1.45
N VAL A 138 -9.61 -4.99 -0.47
CA VAL A 138 -8.16 -5.28 -0.60
C VAL A 138 -7.92 -6.30 -1.71
N ILE A 139 -8.68 -7.39 -1.78
CA ILE A 139 -8.57 -8.41 -2.83
C ILE A 139 -8.88 -7.78 -4.21
N ALA A 140 -9.95 -7.00 -4.30
CA ALA A 140 -10.33 -6.30 -5.53
C ALA A 140 -9.26 -5.32 -5.98
N PHE A 141 -8.69 -4.54 -5.03
CA PHE A 141 -7.59 -3.63 -5.30
C PHE A 141 -6.37 -4.35 -5.84
N LEU A 142 -5.92 -5.40 -5.16
CA LEU A 142 -4.73 -6.17 -5.55
C LEU A 142 -4.93 -6.82 -6.93
N THR A 143 -6.08 -7.43 -7.16
CA THR A 143 -6.42 -8.08 -8.43
C THR A 143 -6.43 -7.05 -9.57
N THR A 144 -7.11 -5.92 -9.38
CA THR A 144 -7.19 -4.85 -10.36
C THR A 144 -5.83 -4.23 -10.62
N PHE A 145 -5.03 -4.00 -9.56
CA PHE A 145 -3.69 -3.45 -9.66
C PHE A 145 -2.75 -4.36 -10.45
N VAL A 146 -2.73 -5.65 -10.14
CA VAL A 146 -1.89 -6.62 -10.85
C VAL A 146 -2.32 -6.70 -12.33
N PHE A 147 -3.61 -6.83 -12.60
CA PHE A 147 -4.15 -6.91 -13.95
C PHE A 147 -3.77 -5.66 -14.78
N LEU A 148 -4.06 -4.47 -14.27
CA LEU A 148 -3.75 -3.21 -14.97
C LEU A 148 -2.25 -2.97 -15.11
N THR A 149 -1.44 -3.39 -14.16
CA THR A 149 0.02 -3.31 -14.25
C THR A 149 0.54 -4.19 -15.39
N ILE A 150 0.02 -5.42 -15.52
CA ILE A 150 0.39 -6.32 -16.61
C ILE A 150 -0.02 -5.71 -17.97
N VAL A 151 -1.26 -5.27 -18.10
CA VAL A 151 -1.77 -4.63 -19.33
C VAL A 151 -0.95 -3.39 -19.67
N GLY A 152 -0.67 -2.53 -18.71
CA GLY A 152 0.14 -1.33 -18.90
C GLY A 152 1.56 -1.64 -19.36
N ARG A 153 2.20 -2.67 -18.80
CA ARG A 153 3.54 -3.13 -19.21
C ARG A 153 3.53 -3.71 -20.62
N MET A 154 2.51 -4.49 -20.98
CA MET A 154 2.36 -5.02 -22.34
C MET A 154 2.21 -3.90 -23.36
N THR A 155 1.42 -2.88 -23.06
CA THR A 155 1.24 -1.69 -23.91
C THR A 155 2.56 -0.93 -24.10
N LEU A 156 3.32 -0.69 -23.00
CA LEU A 156 4.64 -0.06 -23.09
C LEU A 156 5.64 -0.85 -23.92
N PHE A 157 5.66 -2.17 -23.77
CA PHE A 157 6.52 -3.04 -24.58
C PHE A 157 6.20 -2.93 -26.08
N THR A 158 4.92 -2.88 -26.43
CA THR A 158 4.49 -2.71 -27.83
C THR A 158 4.91 -1.35 -28.38
N LEU A 159 4.79 -0.28 -27.59
CA LEU A 159 5.23 1.08 -27.97
C LEU A 159 6.75 1.17 -28.13
N ASP A 160 7.55 0.50 -27.29
CA ASP A 160 9.01 0.46 -27.40
C ASP A 160 9.48 -0.18 -28.72
N VAL A 161 8.72 -1.14 -29.25
CA VAL A 161 9.01 -1.76 -30.56
C VAL A 161 8.74 -0.79 -31.71
N ILE A 162 7.75 0.09 -31.57
CA ILE A 162 7.33 1.03 -32.64
C ILE A 162 8.18 2.31 -32.62
N THR A 163 8.63 2.80 -31.45
CA THR A 163 9.30 4.09 -31.28
C THR A 163 10.83 3.98 -31.17
N LYS A 164 11.50 3.29 -32.08
CA LYS A 164 12.95 3.43 -32.26
C LYS A 164 13.27 4.75 -33.00
N ILE A 165 12.91 5.89 -32.39
CA ILE A 165 13.24 7.21 -32.96
C ILE A 165 14.67 7.57 -32.54
N PRO A 166 15.62 7.76 -33.48
CA PRO A 166 17.02 8.06 -33.18
C PRO A 166 17.28 9.53 -32.84
N ILE A 167 16.31 10.23 -32.24
CA ILE A 167 16.40 11.68 -31.98
C ILE A 167 17.11 11.93 -30.64
N LEU A 168 18.28 12.60 -30.70
CA LEU A 168 19.03 13.17 -29.57
C LEU A 168 19.45 12.16 -28.48
N HIS A 169 20.14 11.10 -28.84
CA HIS A 169 20.57 10.03 -27.93
C HIS A 169 21.33 10.50 -26.69
N GLY A 170 22.21 11.52 -26.85
CA GLY A 170 23.00 12.04 -25.72
C GLY A 170 22.15 12.79 -24.71
N LEU A 171 21.39 13.80 -25.16
CA LEU A 171 20.60 14.66 -24.29
C LEU A 171 19.51 13.88 -23.54
N ASN A 172 18.85 12.93 -24.22
CA ASN A 172 17.86 12.05 -23.63
C ASN A 172 18.40 11.19 -22.49
N ARG A 173 19.66 10.72 -22.62
CA ARG A 173 20.33 9.93 -21.56
C ARG A 173 20.70 10.76 -20.36
N TRP A 174 21.26 11.96 -20.56
CA TRP A 174 21.62 12.87 -19.46
C TRP A 174 20.38 13.40 -18.74
N ALA A 175 19.35 13.77 -19.45
CA ALA A 175 18.06 14.12 -18.86
C ALA A 175 17.44 12.95 -18.11
N GLY A 176 17.61 11.72 -18.61
CA GLY A 176 17.21 10.49 -17.92
C GLY A 176 17.99 10.25 -16.63
N ALA A 177 19.30 10.54 -16.61
CA ALA A 177 20.12 10.48 -15.39
C ALA A 177 19.66 11.50 -14.35
N ALA A 178 19.38 12.75 -14.76
CA ALA A 178 18.83 13.77 -13.88
C ALA A 178 17.48 13.35 -13.27
N LEU A 179 16.57 12.83 -14.09
CA LEU A 179 15.29 12.30 -13.59
C LEU A 179 15.51 11.08 -12.68
N GLY A 180 16.47 10.21 -13.00
CA GLY A 180 16.89 9.09 -12.16
C GLY A 180 17.41 9.53 -10.78
N PHE A 181 18.11 10.65 -10.71
CA PHE A 181 18.53 11.26 -9.45
C PHE A 181 17.31 11.68 -8.60
N PHE A 182 16.32 12.38 -9.18
CA PHE A 182 15.09 12.76 -8.47
C PHE A 182 14.30 11.54 -7.98
N LEU A 183 14.20 10.50 -8.81
CA LEU A 183 13.61 9.23 -8.37
C LEU A 183 14.39 8.58 -7.24
N GLY A 184 15.73 8.68 -7.27
CA GLY A 184 16.61 8.24 -6.17
C GLY A 184 16.28 8.94 -4.86
N VAL A 185 16.06 10.26 -4.87
CA VAL A 185 15.61 11.03 -3.70
C VAL A 185 14.30 10.48 -3.14
N ILE A 186 13.32 10.21 -4.01
CA ILE A 186 12.03 9.65 -3.59
C ILE A 186 12.21 8.25 -2.98
N PHE A 187 13.01 7.38 -3.58
CA PHE A 187 13.28 6.05 -3.05
C PHE A 187 13.99 6.08 -1.70
N VAL A 188 14.97 6.98 -1.52
CA VAL A 188 15.64 7.18 -0.23
C VAL A 188 14.63 7.69 0.80
N TRP A 189 13.79 8.63 0.44
CA TRP A 189 12.74 9.13 1.34
C TRP A 189 11.75 8.03 1.74
N MET A 190 11.28 7.23 0.78
CA MET A 190 10.43 6.07 1.08
C MET A 190 11.15 5.04 1.96
N PHE A 191 12.43 4.80 1.71
CA PHE A 191 13.24 3.90 2.51
C PHE A 191 13.30 4.36 3.98
N PHE A 192 13.50 5.66 4.22
CA PHE A 192 13.49 6.21 5.58
C PHE A 192 12.10 6.18 6.22
N LEU A 193 11.03 6.40 5.45
CA LEU A 193 9.66 6.23 5.96
C LEU A 193 9.42 4.79 6.45
N VAL A 194 9.82 3.80 5.65
CA VAL A 194 9.71 2.39 6.05
C VAL A 194 10.53 2.12 7.31
N LEU A 195 11.77 2.63 7.39
CA LEU A 195 12.59 2.48 8.59
C LEU A 195 11.94 3.10 9.84
N THR A 196 11.24 4.22 9.70
CA THR A 196 10.54 4.87 10.80
C THR A 196 9.43 3.98 11.39
N LEU A 197 8.74 3.20 10.54
CA LEU A 197 7.74 2.23 11.01
C LEU A 197 8.35 1.11 11.88
N PHE A 198 9.62 0.81 11.67
CA PHE A 198 10.38 -0.18 12.47
C PHE A 198 11.18 0.45 13.61
N GLY A 199 11.05 1.76 13.85
CA GLY A 199 11.84 2.51 14.84
C GLY A 199 11.71 1.98 16.28
N GLY A 200 10.60 1.33 16.62
CA GLY A 200 10.39 0.66 17.92
C GLY A 200 11.02 -0.73 18.05
N THR A 201 11.66 -1.24 17.00
CA THR A 201 12.30 -2.56 17.02
C THR A 201 13.83 -2.44 17.22
N PRO A 202 14.50 -3.49 17.75
CA PRO A 202 15.95 -3.49 17.90
C PRO A 202 16.71 -3.19 16.60
N LEU A 203 16.20 -3.69 15.45
CA LEU A 203 16.75 -3.43 14.12
C LEU A 203 16.62 -1.96 13.72
N GLY A 204 15.47 -1.34 14.00
CA GLY A 204 15.23 0.07 13.73
C GLY A 204 16.17 0.97 14.56
N ALA A 205 16.35 0.65 15.84
CA ALA A 205 17.25 1.38 16.72
C ALA A 205 18.71 1.36 16.22
N GLU A 206 19.23 0.21 15.78
CA GLU A 206 20.57 0.10 15.20
C GLU A 206 20.71 0.92 13.91
N CYS A 207 19.66 0.94 13.06
CA CYS A 207 19.63 1.74 11.85
C CYS A 207 19.72 3.25 12.15
N PHE A 208 18.97 3.72 13.15
CA PHE A 208 19.01 5.13 13.56
C PHE A 208 20.33 5.52 14.23
N LEU A 209 20.92 4.65 15.05
CA LEU A 209 22.23 4.88 15.67
C LEU A 209 23.33 5.02 14.59
N SER A 210 23.29 4.22 13.54
CA SER A 210 24.20 4.34 12.40
C SER A 210 24.07 5.67 11.66
N LEU A 211 22.90 6.31 11.68
CA LEU A 211 22.64 7.62 11.09
C LEU A 211 23.17 8.77 11.94
N ILE A 212 23.06 8.67 13.27
CA ILE A 212 23.47 9.72 14.20
C ILE A 212 25.01 9.90 14.17
N HIS A 213 25.77 8.83 13.98
CA HIS A 213 27.21 8.89 13.82
C HIS A 213 27.72 9.65 12.57
N ILE A 214 26.83 10.05 11.65
CA ILE A 214 27.21 10.94 10.52
C ILE A 214 27.35 12.40 10.98
N SER A 215 26.71 12.80 12.06
CA SER A 215 26.61 14.22 12.48
C SER A 215 27.61 14.64 13.57
N GLU A 216 28.43 13.75 14.09
CA GLU A 216 29.49 14.13 15.04
C GLU A 216 30.82 14.37 14.28
N PRO A 217 31.26 15.64 14.10
CA PRO A 217 32.60 15.93 13.63
C PRO A 217 33.59 15.57 14.75
N THR A 218 34.47 14.67 14.44
CA THR A 218 35.72 14.41 15.28
C THR A 218 36.56 15.65 15.42
#